data_03f813d6b44f864b9cc811ce5e4a2a7e
#
_entry.id   03f813d6b44f864b9cc811ce5e4a2a7e
#
_cell.length_a   1.000
_cell.length_b   1.000
_cell.length_c   1.000
_cell.angle_alpha   90.00
_cell.angle_beta   90.00
_cell.angle_gamma   90.00
#
_symmetry.space_group_name_H-M   'P 1'
#
loop_
_entity.id
_entity.type
_entity.pdbx_description
1 polymer ?
#
loop_
_entity_poly.entity_id
_entity_poly.type
_entity_poly.pdbx_seq_one_letter_code
_entity_poly.pdbx_strand_id
1 'polypeptide(L)'
;MIKIPKNRSQATQHAFLLLSALVLLLIFSLSGCKEKTSHTPPPPATVKVAKPVIKDVINYIYFTGFTQAVESVEIRTRVEGVLESFEFISGTMVKKGNLLFVIGSKSYEAKLKQAQADLVKAKAQRELAATTLKRKESAYRERAVSELTVLEAKAGVNEADAEVKGAEAAVDIAQIQLSYTKIYSPITGRISRNMVDPGNLVGAGGDKTFLAKVLKYDPIYVYFNIDERSMLMFKRYRRTMNEQNISSDKIPVEMGLEGDTGYPYKGIGNYKQNEMDRSTGTLEVRAIFNNANMFLIPGLFARIRIPHRVDRNALLVPEYALSADQRGKYLIVVNSDNVVEYRTVKTGILVDGMRVIKKGIKQGEWIIVEGLLRARPGVKVNPSPEDTQILKNQKNSQERDRVGGQS
;
A
#
# COMPACT_ATOMS: atom_id res chain seq x y z
N MET A 1 -0.10 -50.52 118.94
CA MET A 1 -1.49 -51.05 118.72
C MET A 1 -2.20 -50.10 117.81
N ILE A 2 -2.24 -50.37 116.52
CA ILE A 2 -2.98 -49.56 115.55
C ILE A 2 -3.86 -50.46 114.68
N LYS A 3 -5.19 -50.26 114.79
CA LYS A 3 -6.23 -51.01 114.07
C LYS A 3 -6.29 -50.55 112.61
N ILE A 4 -6.20 -51.46 111.65
CA ILE A 4 -6.41 -51.25 110.24
C ILE A 4 -7.88 -51.54 109.88
N PRO A 5 -8.62 -50.65 109.21
CA PRO A 5 -9.96 -50.97 108.73
C PRO A 5 -9.89 -51.61 107.32
N LYS A 6 -10.61 -52.72 107.19
CA LYS A 6 -10.88 -53.55 106.04
C LYS A 6 -12.09 -52.95 105.30
N ASN A 7 -11.87 -52.19 104.19
CA ASN A 7 -12.98 -51.96 103.26
C ASN A 7 -12.46 -51.35 101.90
N ARG A 8 -11.83 -52.18 101.05
CA ARG A 8 -11.35 -51.80 99.73
C ARG A 8 -11.72 -52.74 98.57
N SER A 9 -12.74 -53.56 98.76
CA SER A 9 -13.10 -54.63 97.79
C SER A 9 -14.30 -54.29 96.88
N GLN A 10 -15.15 -53.37 97.22
CA GLN A 10 -16.29 -53.04 96.35
C GLN A 10 -16.09 -51.87 95.38
N ALA A 11 -15.27 -50.93 95.71
CA ALA A 11 -15.06 -49.79 94.81
C ALA A 11 -14.28 -50.14 93.54
N THR A 12 -13.37 -51.11 93.64
CA THR A 12 -12.55 -51.57 92.47
C THR A 12 -13.34 -52.44 91.52
N GLN A 13 -14.35 -53.20 91.97
CA GLN A 13 -15.21 -53.97 91.05
C GLN A 13 -16.19 -53.11 90.26
N HIS A 14 -16.71 -52.05 90.83
CA HIS A 14 -17.55 -51.08 90.05
C HIS A 14 -16.77 -50.24 89.06
N ALA A 15 -15.54 -49.89 89.39
CA ALA A 15 -14.66 -49.16 88.47
C ALA A 15 -14.29 -50.04 87.25
N PHE A 16 -14.04 -51.35 87.47
CA PHE A 16 -13.72 -52.26 86.38
C PHE A 16 -14.93 -52.57 85.48
N LEU A 17 -16.14 -52.64 86.03
CA LEU A 17 -17.39 -52.79 85.27
C LEU A 17 -17.75 -51.55 84.47
N LEU A 18 -17.51 -50.37 85.01
CA LEU A 18 -17.71 -49.10 84.24
C LEU A 18 -16.68 -48.94 83.14
N LEU A 19 -15.45 -49.33 83.37
CA LEU A 19 -14.40 -49.27 82.35
C LEU A 19 -14.62 -50.24 81.19
N SER A 20 -15.11 -51.50 81.53
CA SER A 20 -15.47 -52.49 80.53
C SER A 20 -16.69 -52.08 79.69
N ALA A 21 -17.70 -51.44 80.34
CA ALA A 21 -18.88 -50.91 79.66
C ALA A 21 -18.50 -49.75 78.71
N LEU A 22 -17.56 -48.89 79.16
CA LEU A 22 -17.05 -47.75 78.29
C LEU A 22 -16.26 -48.25 77.08
N VAL A 23 -15.42 -49.28 77.24
CA VAL A 23 -14.68 -49.91 76.17
C VAL A 23 -15.62 -50.67 75.21
N LEU A 24 -16.68 -51.28 75.68
CA LEU A 24 -17.67 -51.92 74.81
C LEU A 24 -18.48 -50.90 74.02
N LEU A 25 -18.79 -49.76 74.62
CA LEU A 25 -19.45 -48.63 73.95
C LEU A 25 -18.59 -48.01 72.90
N LEU A 26 -17.24 -47.90 73.15
CA LEU A 26 -16.28 -47.37 72.18
C LEU A 26 -16.08 -48.30 70.97
N ILE A 27 -16.14 -49.65 71.22
CA ILE A 27 -16.02 -50.63 70.11
C ILE A 27 -17.30 -50.65 69.27
N PHE A 28 -18.47 -50.36 69.82
CA PHE A 28 -19.74 -50.29 69.08
C PHE A 28 -19.86 -49.05 68.24
N SER A 29 -19.21 -47.94 68.63
CA SER A 29 -19.16 -46.68 67.83
C SER A 29 -18.21 -46.73 66.63
N LEU A 30 -17.31 -47.74 66.55
CA LEU A 30 -16.40 -47.92 65.38
C LEU A 30 -16.95 -48.80 64.27
N SER A 31 -18.15 -49.38 64.45
CA SER A 31 -18.86 -50.15 63.43
C SER A 31 -19.71 -49.22 62.52
N GLY A 32 -19.15 -48.07 62.12
CA GLY A 32 -19.74 -47.19 61.13
C GLY A 32 -19.78 -47.89 59.77
N CYS A 33 -20.99 -48.12 59.29
CA CYS A 33 -21.28 -48.62 57.95
C CYS A 33 -20.45 -47.96 56.92
N LYS A 34 -19.50 -48.66 56.25
CA LYS A 34 -18.97 -48.29 54.96
C LYS A 34 -20.11 -48.45 53.96
N GLU A 35 -20.93 -47.43 53.81
CA GLU A 35 -21.72 -47.27 52.60
C GLU A 35 -20.75 -47.21 51.41
N LYS A 36 -20.72 -48.25 50.59
CA LYS A 36 -20.17 -48.22 49.26
C LYS A 36 -21.04 -47.26 48.47
N THR A 37 -20.70 -45.96 48.50
CA THR A 37 -21.16 -45.01 47.47
C THR A 37 -20.65 -45.54 46.13
N SER A 38 -21.54 -46.25 45.46
CA SER A 38 -21.34 -46.51 44.03
C SER A 38 -21.32 -45.16 43.33
N HIS A 39 -20.10 -44.60 43.13
CA HIS A 39 -19.91 -43.42 42.27
C HIS A 39 -20.28 -43.88 40.86
N THR A 40 -21.55 -43.74 40.51
CA THR A 40 -21.93 -43.77 39.11
C THR A 40 -21.23 -42.56 38.48
N PRO A 41 -20.29 -42.74 37.54
CA PRO A 41 -19.62 -41.60 36.92
C PRO A 41 -20.68 -40.69 36.32
N PRO A 42 -20.59 -39.38 36.54
CA PRO A 42 -21.55 -38.44 35.96
C PRO A 42 -21.66 -38.66 34.45
N PRO A 43 -22.84 -38.51 33.87
CA PRO A 43 -23.01 -38.71 32.44
C PRO A 43 -22.02 -37.83 31.66
N PRO A 44 -21.50 -38.33 30.52
CA PRO A 44 -20.54 -37.60 29.71
C PRO A 44 -21.05 -36.19 29.38
N ALA A 45 -20.23 -35.17 29.65
CA ALA A 45 -20.60 -33.77 29.41
C ALA A 45 -20.85 -33.55 27.92
N THR A 46 -21.94 -32.90 27.55
CA THR A 46 -22.19 -32.49 26.15
C THR A 46 -21.30 -31.32 25.79
N VAL A 47 -20.59 -31.43 24.68
CA VAL A 47 -19.70 -30.40 24.11
C VAL A 47 -20.04 -30.19 22.64
N LYS A 48 -20.01 -28.95 22.19
CA LYS A 48 -20.17 -28.68 20.75
C LYS A 48 -18.84 -28.89 20.04
N VAL A 49 -18.90 -29.56 18.91
CA VAL A 49 -17.73 -29.90 18.10
C VAL A 49 -17.90 -29.45 16.66
N ALA A 50 -16.83 -29.01 16.04
CA ALA A 50 -16.80 -28.65 14.65
C ALA A 50 -15.60 -29.29 13.95
N LYS A 51 -15.70 -29.49 12.63
CA LYS A 51 -14.56 -29.91 11.79
C LYS A 51 -13.81 -28.71 11.30
N PRO A 52 -12.47 -28.79 11.09
CA PRO A 52 -11.70 -27.75 10.45
C PRO A 52 -12.27 -27.41 9.07
N VAL A 53 -12.36 -26.12 8.76
CA VAL A 53 -12.72 -25.65 7.41
C VAL A 53 -11.48 -25.72 6.54
N ILE A 54 -11.64 -26.23 5.32
CA ILE A 54 -10.58 -26.27 4.32
C ILE A 54 -10.77 -25.11 3.35
N LYS A 55 -9.76 -24.25 3.24
CA LYS A 55 -9.80 -23.10 2.35
C LYS A 55 -8.39 -22.74 1.89
N ASP A 56 -8.24 -22.29 0.65
CA ASP A 56 -7.01 -21.66 0.21
C ASP A 56 -6.86 -20.30 0.88
N VAL A 57 -5.70 -20.05 1.47
CA VAL A 57 -5.41 -18.84 2.24
C VAL A 57 -4.24 -18.11 1.61
N ILE A 58 -4.47 -16.87 1.19
CA ILE A 58 -3.44 -15.99 0.66
C ILE A 58 -2.74 -15.28 1.82
N ASN A 59 -1.43 -15.43 1.88
CA ASN A 59 -0.60 -14.69 2.82
C ASN A 59 -0.12 -13.40 2.15
N TYR A 60 -0.27 -12.28 2.85
CA TYR A 60 0.13 -10.96 2.40
C TYR A 60 1.33 -10.44 3.20
N ILE A 61 2.15 -9.62 2.56
CA ILE A 61 3.10 -8.74 3.23
C ILE A 61 2.56 -7.32 3.12
N TYR A 62 2.70 -6.57 4.20
CA TYR A 62 2.11 -5.24 4.35
C TYR A 62 3.21 -4.18 4.29
N PHE A 63 2.91 -3.09 3.58
CA PHE A 63 3.76 -1.92 3.43
C PHE A 63 2.94 -0.67 3.56
N THR A 64 3.61 0.46 3.65
CA THR A 64 3.02 1.79 3.61
C THR A 64 3.69 2.62 2.52
N GLY A 65 2.97 3.56 1.96
CA GLY A 65 3.47 4.41 0.89
C GLY A 65 2.61 5.64 0.68
N PHE A 66 2.87 6.34 -0.42
CA PHE A 66 2.15 7.55 -0.78
C PHE A 66 1.73 7.52 -2.24
N THR A 67 0.56 8.08 -2.50
CA THR A 67 0.08 8.29 -3.85
C THR A 67 0.85 9.42 -4.53
N GLN A 68 1.10 9.29 -5.84
CA GLN A 68 1.80 10.30 -6.64
C GLN A 68 1.19 10.41 -8.04
N ALA A 69 1.22 11.60 -8.60
CA ALA A 69 0.81 11.83 -9.98
C ALA A 69 1.74 11.11 -10.96
N VAL A 70 1.17 10.60 -12.06
CA VAL A 70 1.95 10.00 -13.17
C VAL A 70 2.80 11.04 -13.87
N GLU A 71 2.23 12.24 -14.08
CA GLU A 71 2.93 13.39 -14.65
C GLU A 71 2.66 14.63 -13.78
N SER A 72 3.71 15.40 -13.54
CA SER A 72 3.65 16.62 -12.75
C SER A 72 4.47 17.68 -13.46
N VAL A 73 3.85 18.73 -13.95
CA VAL A 73 4.52 19.80 -14.67
C VAL A 73 4.26 21.13 -13.98
N GLU A 74 5.34 21.81 -13.65
CA GLU A 74 5.29 23.17 -13.16
C GLU A 74 5.26 24.13 -14.35
N ILE A 75 4.25 24.97 -14.40
CA ILE A 75 4.09 26.04 -15.38
C ILE A 75 4.87 27.24 -14.89
N ARG A 76 5.94 27.57 -15.63
CA ARG A 76 6.83 28.68 -15.30
C ARG A 76 6.98 29.63 -16.50
N THR A 77 7.26 30.90 -16.23
CA THR A 77 7.56 31.86 -17.26
C THR A 77 8.89 31.55 -17.97
N ARG A 78 8.98 31.92 -19.25
CA ARG A 78 10.22 31.85 -20.04
C ARG A 78 10.70 33.24 -20.48
N VAL A 79 9.83 34.23 -20.34
CA VAL A 79 10.04 35.61 -20.71
C VAL A 79 9.57 36.55 -19.61
N GLU A 80 10.10 37.75 -19.55
CA GLU A 80 9.73 38.80 -18.61
C GLU A 80 8.57 39.62 -19.17
N GLY A 81 7.62 40.01 -18.31
CA GLY A 81 6.54 40.89 -18.68
C GLY A 81 5.44 40.92 -17.62
N VAL A 82 4.46 41.82 -17.83
CA VAL A 82 3.29 41.88 -16.95
C VAL A 82 2.35 40.73 -17.30
N LEU A 83 1.90 39.98 -16.30
CA LEU A 83 0.86 38.96 -16.48
C LEU A 83 -0.48 39.67 -16.77
N GLU A 84 -1.04 39.48 -17.96
CA GLU A 84 -2.28 40.14 -18.40
C GLU A 84 -3.52 39.35 -17.94
N SER A 85 -3.53 38.06 -18.16
CA SER A 85 -4.65 37.16 -17.79
C SER A 85 -4.24 35.72 -17.57
N PHE A 86 -5.15 34.94 -16.95
CA PHE A 86 -5.16 33.49 -17.00
C PHE A 86 -6.51 32.97 -17.47
N GLU A 87 -6.48 31.89 -18.28
CA GLU A 87 -7.65 31.42 -19.07
C GLU A 87 -8.14 30.06 -18.59
N PHE A 88 -8.17 29.82 -17.27
CA PHE A 88 -8.63 28.57 -16.68
C PHE A 88 -9.32 28.81 -15.35
N ILE A 89 -10.11 27.83 -14.92
CA ILE A 89 -10.68 27.79 -13.56
C ILE A 89 -9.77 26.95 -12.67
N SER A 90 -9.35 27.51 -11.55
CA SER A 90 -8.49 26.84 -10.58
C SER A 90 -9.08 25.51 -10.12
N GLY A 91 -8.24 24.46 -10.10
CA GLY A 91 -8.66 23.12 -9.68
C GLY A 91 -9.45 22.33 -10.72
N THR A 92 -9.60 22.81 -11.96
CA THR A 92 -10.30 22.08 -13.03
C THR A 92 -9.36 21.30 -13.94
N MET A 93 -9.94 20.47 -14.81
CA MET A 93 -9.18 19.74 -15.84
C MET A 93 -8.86 20.67 -17.01
N VAL A 94 -7.59 20.68 -17.43
CA VAL A 94 -7.10 21.32 -18.63
C VAL A 94 -6.56 20.29 -19.61
N LYS A 95 -6.75 20.51 -20.91
CA LYS A 95 -6.19 19.65 -21.96
C LYS A 95 -4.83 20.18 -22.40
N LYS A 96 -3.97 19.27 -22.87
CA LYS A 96 -2.73 19.66 -23.56
C LYS A 96 -3.05 20.63 -24.69
N GLY A 97 -2.34 21.76 -24.73
CA GLY A 97 -2.54 22.82 -25.70
C GLY A 97 -3.58 23.88 -25.30
N ASN A 98 -4.28 23.73 -24.17
CA ASN A 98 -5.12 24.84 -23.67
C ASN A 98 -4.25 26.02 -23.27
N LEU A 99 -4.67 27.25 -23.64
CA LEU A 99 -4.05 28.49 -23.18
C LEU A 99 -4.27 28.62 -21.67
N LEU A 100 -3.20 28.88 -20.93
CA LEU A 100 -3.24 29.03 -19.48
C LEU A 100 -3.00 30.45 -19.02
N PHE A 101 -1.94 31.10 -19.56
CA PHE A 101 -1.54 32.44 -19.14
C PHE A 101 -1.16 33.27 -20.34
N VAL A 102 -1.39 34.58 -20.24
CA VAL A 102 -1.00 35.60 -21.23
C VAL A 102 -0.11 36.62 -20.54
N ILE A 103 1.08 36.80 -21.08
CA ILE A 103 2.05 37.84 -20.67
C ILE A 103 2.01 38.94 -21.70
N GLY A 104 2.20 40.20 -21.31
CA GLY A 104 2.19 41.37 -22.20
C GLY A 104 3.12 41.19 -23.40
N SER A 105 2.55 41.15 -24.61
CA SER A 105 3.25 40.83 -25.86
C SER A 105 3.83 42.03 -26.60
N LYS A 106 3.38 43.24 -26.28
CA LYS A 106 3.66 44.47 -27.09
C LYS A 106 5.17 44.71 -27.35
N SER A 107 6.04 44.51 -26.35
CA SER A 107 7.47 44.67 -26.49
C SER A 107 8.10 43.64 -27.42
N TYR A 108 7.59 42.38 -27.35
CA TYR A 108 8.03 41.28 -28.19
C TYR A 108 7.56 41.42 -29.65
N GLU A 109 6.35 41.91 -29.87
CA GLU A 109 5.82 42.26 -31.19
C GLU A 109 6.64 43.36 -31.85
N ALA A 110 7.03 44.39 -31.07
CA ALA A 110 7.91 45.45 -31.57
C ALA A 110 9.29 44.91 -31.96
N LYS A 111 9.89 44.03 -31.13
CA LYS A 111 11.15 43.36 -31.45
C LYS A 111 11.07 42.49 -32.70
N LEU A 112 10.00 41.76 -32.90
CA LEU A 112 9.77 40.96 -34.10
C LEU A 112 9.66 41.83 -35.33
N LYS A 113 8.92 42.96 -35.30
CA LYS A 113 8.83 43.91 -36.40
C LYS A 113 10.19 44.51 -36.75
N GLN A 114 11.00 44.87 -35.75
CA GLN A 114 12.36 45.35 -35.97
C GLN A 114 13.22 44.32 -36.70
N ALA A 115 13.26 43.07 -36.22
CA ALA A 115 14.02 41.98 -36.86
C ALA A 115 13.54 41.71 -38.30
N GLN A 116 12.25 41.79 -38.57
CA GLN A 116 11.69 41.66 -39.92
C GLN A 116 12.14 42.81 -40.83
N ALA A 117 12.19 44.06 -40.34
CA ALA A 117 12.68 45.20 -41.12
C ALA A 117 14.18 45.05 -41.45
N ASP A 118 14.99 44.57 -40.49
CA ASP A 118 16.40 44.31 -40.69
C ASP A 118 16.63 43.18 -41.72
N LEU A 119 15.81 42.15 -41.74
CA LEU A 119 15.84 41.12 -42.77
C LEU A 119 15.52 41.67 -44.18
N VAL A 120 14.50 42.53 -44.28
CA VAL A 120 14.18 43.20 -45.57
C VAL A 120 15.34 43.99 -46.04
N LYS A 121 16.04 44.81 -45.19
CA LYS A 121 17.25 45.55 -45.50
C LYS A 121 18.36 44.62 -45.97
N ALA A 122 18.65 43.52 -45.26
CA ALA A 122 19.72 42.58 -45.67
C ALA A 122 19.43 41.94 -47.05
N LYS A 123 18.17 41.57 -47.32
CA LYS A 123 17.75 41.07 -48.65
C LYS A 123 17.97 42.09 -49.79
N ALA A 124 17.67 43.36 -49.55
CA ALA A 124 17.92 44.40 -50.52
C ALA A 124 19.43 44.60 -50.79
N GLN A 125 20.27 44.55 -49.75
CA GLN A 125 21.73 44.61 -49.88
C GLN A 125 22.26 43.41 -50.68
N ARG A 126 21.81 42.24 -50.44
CA ARG A 126 22.15 41.03 -51.20
C ARG A 126 21.76 41.15 -52.67
N GLU A 127 20.60 41.69 -53.01
CA GLU A 127 20.16 41.92 -54.39
C GLU A 127 21.04 42.93 -55.10
N LEU A 128 21.42 44.01 -54.43
CA LEU A 128 22.37 44.97 -54.93
C LEU A 128 23.73 44.31 -55.21
N ALA A 129 24.27 43.53 -54.26
CA ALA A 129 25.55 42.84 -54.43
C ALA A 129 25.50 41.84 -55.60
N ALA A 130 24.44 41.06 -55.73
CA ALA A 130 24.21 40.09 -56.80
C ALA A 130 24.13 40.81 -58.19
N THR A 131 23.42 41.94 -58.24
CA THR A 131 23.31 42.73 -59.46
C THR A 131 24.67 43.32 -59.84
N THR A 132 25.46 43.80 -58.87
CA THR A 132 26.80 44.31 -59.03
C THR A 132 27.74 43.24 -59.57
N LEU A 133 27.74 42.06 -58.99
CA LEU A 133 28.51 40.89 -59.46
C LEU A 133 28.17 40.59 -60.92
N LYS A 134 26.87 40.46 -61.27
CA LYS A 134 26.43 40.21 -62.66
C LYS A 134 26.96 41.24 -63.64
N ARG A 135 26.98 42.56 -63.32
CA ARG A 135 27.53 43.61 -64.13
C ARG A 135 29.06 43.51 -64.30
N LYS A 136 29.75 43.16 -63.17
CA LYS A 136 31.24 43.01 -63.20
C LYS A 136 31.62 41.74 -63.99
N GLU A 137 30.92 40.68 -63.93
CA GLU A 137 31.14 39.49 -64.78
C GLU A 137 30.92 39.77 -66.25
N SER A 138 29.93 40.61 -66.63
CA SER A 138 29.74 41.04 -68.02
C SER A 138 30.88 41.89 -68.48
N ALA A 139 31.32 42.91 -67.73
CA ALA A 139 32.42 43.75 -68.02
C ALA A 139 33.77 42.98 -68.12
N TYR A 140 33.95 41.95 -67.32
CA TYR A 140 35.15 41.08 -67.43
C TYR A 140 35.17 40.28 -68.73
N ARG A 141 34.03 39.75 -69.18
CA ARG A 141 33.93 39.12 -70.52
C ARG A 141 34.29 40.04 -71.65
N GLU A 142 34.01 41.32 -71.50
CA GLU A 142 34.39 42.40 -72.44
C GLU A 142 35.82 42.90 -72.21
N ARG A 143 36.61 42.30 -71.28
CA ARG A 143 37.97 42.71 -70.90
C ARG A 143 38.06 44.10 -70.32
N ALA A 144 36.97 44.68 -69.80
CA ALA A 144 36.90 46.07 -69.27
C ALA A 144 37.30 46.14 -67.78
N VAL A 145 37.38 45.02 -67.07
CA VAL A 145 37.78 44.95 -65.65
C VAL A 145 38.66 43.71 -65.36
N SER A 146 39.39 43.73 -64.22
CA SER A 146 40.27 42.61 -63.80
C SER A 146 39.49 41.46 -63.15
N GLU A 147 40.10 40.26 -63.16
CA GLU A 147 39.57 39.10 -62.44
C GLU A 147 39.44 39.38 -60.94
N LEU A 148 40.37 40.10 -60.35
CA LEU A 148 40.30 40.53 -58.94
C LEU A 148 39.00 41.28 -58.63
N THR A 149 38.54 42.16 -59.51
CA THR A 149 37.32 42.97 -59.37
C THR A 149 36.06 42.03 -59.32
N VAL A 150 36.08 40.95 -60.09
CA VAL A 150 35.01 39.94 -60.08
C VAL A 150 35.05 39.13 -58.79
N LEU A 151 36.22 38.71 -58.32
CA LEU A 151 36.41 37.99 -57.06
C LEU A 151 35.95 38.82 -55.86
N GLU A 152 36.27 40.12 -55.83
CA GLU A 152 35.81 41.08 -54.83
C GLU A 152 34.25 41.16 -54.82
N ALA A 153 33.64 41.31 -56.00
CA ALA A 153 32.17 41.33 -56.09
C ALA A 153 31.50 40.02 -55.67
N LYS A 154 32.14 38.90 -55.98
CA LYS A 154 31.69 37.56 -55.50
C LYS A 154 31.80 37.40 -53.97
N ALA A 155 32.89 37.90 -53.39
CA ALA A 155 33.05 37.95 -51.94
C ALA A 155 31.94 38.82 -51.30
N GLY A 156 31.61 39.97 -51.88
CA GLY A 156 30.53 40.85 -51.45
C GLY A 156 29.15 40.19 -51.50
N VAL A 157 28.88 39.32 -52.48
CA VAL A 157 27.63 38.50 -52.49
C VAL A 157 27.59 37.46 -51.33
N ASN A 158 28.75 36.81 -51.13
CA ASN A 158 28.83 35.84 -50.03
C ASN A 158 28.66 36.51 -48.66
N GLU A 159 29.20 37.72 -48.48
CA GLU A 159 29.02 38.52 -47.27
C GLU A 159 27.54 38.91 -47.08
N ALA A 160 26.89 39.41 -48.13
CA ALA A 160 25.45 39.75 -48.06
C ALA A 160 24.57 38.56 -47.87
N ASP A 161 24.91 37.36 -48.40
CA ASP A 161 24.22 36.11 -48.12
C ASP A 161 24.33 35.69 -46.63
N ALA A 162 25.50 35.92 -46.02
CA ALA A 162 25.71 35.66 -44.59
C ALA A 162 24.89 36.63 -43.72
N GLU A 163 24.80 37.93 -44.11
CA GLU A 163 23.95 38.91 -43.43
C GLU A 163 22.46 38.53 -43.46
N VAL A 164 21.97 38.08 -44.63
CA VAL A 164 20.57 37.60 -44.76
C VAL A 164 20.31 36.46 -43.79
N LYS A 165 21.20 35.44 -43.73
CA LYS A 165 21.05 34.30 -42.79
C LYS A 165 21.09 34.76 -41.34
N GLY A 166 21.93 35.71 -40.98
CA GLY A 166 21.97 36.33 -39.67
C GLY A 166 20.66 37.03 -39.29
N ALA A 167 20.10 37.79 -40.22
CA ALA A 167 18.83 38.49 -40.04
C ALA A 167 17.64 37.51 -39.97
N GLU A 168 17.63 36.41 -40.73
CA GLU A 168 16.62 35.33 -40.63
C GLU A 168 16.66 34.69 -39.24
N ALA A 169 17.83 34.36 -38.71
CA ALA A 169 17.98 33.83 -37.37
C ALA A 169 17.50 34.81 -36.28
N ALA A 170 17.69 36.11 -36.47
CA ALA A 170 17.17 37.13 -35.54
C ALA A 170 15.65 37.21 -35.56
N VAL A 171 15.01 37.06 -36.73
CA VAL A 171 13.53 36.95 -36.82
C VAL A 171 13.03 35.74 -36.09
N ASP A 172 13.65 34.56 -36.27
CA ASP A 172 13.27 33.33 -35.62
C ASP A 172 13.35 33.44 -34.07
N ILE A 173 14.44 34.03 -33.56
CA ILE A 173 14.61 34.28 -32.11
C ILE A 173 13.51 35.21 -31.60
N ALA A 174 13.20 36.30 -32.28
CA ALA A 174 12.14 37.23 -31.87
C ALA A 174 10.75 36.56 -31.89
N GLN A 175 10.50 35.71 -32.88
CA GLN A 175 9.26 34.95 -32.98
C GLN A 175 9.11 33.91 -31.86
N ILE A 176 10.18 33.18 -31.50
CA ILE A 176 10.21 32.26 -30.37
C ILE A 176 9.93 33.01 -29.06
N GLN A 177 10.58 34.17 -28.84
CA GLN A 177 10.33 34.99 -27.64
C GLN A 177 8.87 35.44 -27.56
N LEU A 178 8.31 35.91 -28.67
CA LEU A 178 6.88 36.26 -28.73
C LEU A 178 5.97 35.06 -28.43
N SER A 179 6.31 33.88 -28.93
CA SER A 179 5.52 32.67 -28.64
C SER A 179 5.47 32.32 -27.14
N TYR A 180 6.50 32.65 -26.37
CA TYR A 180 6.58 32.41 -24.93
C TYR A 180 5.71 33.37 -24.11
N THR A 181 5.14 34.42 -24.70
CA THR A 181 4.16 35.29 -24.02
C THR A 181 2.83 34.62 -23.83
N LYS A 182 2.50 33.58 -24.61
CA LYS A 182 1.31 32.73 -24.46
C LYS A 182 1.71 31.38 -23.94
N ILE A 183 1.33 31.06 -22.74
CA ILE A 183 1.72 29.82 -22.05
C ILE A 183 0.59 28.80 -22.14
N TYR A 184 0.89 27.66 -22.75
CA TYR A 184 -0.07 26.57 -22.94
C TYR A 184 0.25 25.39 -22.06
N SER A 185 -0.78 24.57 -21.72
CA SER A 185 -0.59 23.35 -20.96
C SER A 185 0.19 22.31 -21.78
N PRO A 186 1.32 21.79 -21.26
CA PRO A 186 2.09 20.74 -21.92
C PRO A 186 1.48 19.36 -21.81
N ILE A 187 0.60 19.14 -20.82
CA ILE A 187 -0.07 17.86 -20.53
C ILE A 187 -1.57 18.06 -20.29
N THR A 188 -2.34 16.98 -20.41
CA THR A 188 -3.71 16.95 -19.95
C THR A 188 -3.72 16.54 -18.47
N GLY A 189 -4.33 17.34 -17.59
CA GLY A 189 -4.36 17.08 -16.17
C GLY A 189 -5.12 18.16 -15.41
N ARG A 190 -5.16 18.03 -14.08
CA ARG A 190 -5.81 18.99 -13.19
C ARG A 190 -4.83 20.11 -12.85
N ILE A 191 -5.22 21.36 -13.08
CA ILE A 191 -4.41 22.54 -12.80
C ILE A 191 -4.63 23.01 -11.36
N SER A 192 -3.57 23.49 -10.71
CA SER A 192 -3.64 24.15 -9.41
C SER A 192 -4.32 25.52 -9.51
N ARG A 193 -4.40 26.24 -8.41
CA ARG A 193 -4.67 27.69 -8.46
C ARG A 193 -3.51 28.42 -9.14
N ASN A 194 -3.77 29.63 -9.64
CA ASN A 194 -2.73 30.57 -10.02
C ASN A 194 -1.93 31.01 -8.78
N MET A 195 -0.62 31.16 -8.92
CA MET A 195 0.28 31.59 -7.84
C MET A 195 0.64 33.07 -7.94
N VAL A 196 0.36 33.70 -9.08
CA VAL A 196 0.58 35.12 -9.35
C VAL A 196 -0.69 35.67 -9.99
N ASP A 197 -1.10 36.84 -9.56
CA ASP A 197 -2.30 37.52 -10.08
C ASP A 197 -1.98 38.41 -11.28
N PRO A 198 -2.93 38.64 -12.21
CA PRO A 198 -2.80 39.59 -13.28
C PRO A 198 -2.41 41.00 -12.78
N GLY A 199 -1.59 41.71 -13.57
CA GLY A 199 -1.02 43.00 -13.21
C GLY A 199 0.38 42.91 -12.58
N ASN A 200 0.84 41.75 -12.13
CA ASN A 200 2.16 41.57 -11.58
C ASN A 200 3.21 41.35 -12.68
N LEU A 201 4.43 41.86 -12.45
CA LEU A 201 5.60 41.57 -13.28
C LEU A 201 6.10 40.14 -12.98
N VAL A 202 6.29 39.37 -14.03
CA VAL A 202 6.80 37.97 -13.95
C VAL A 202 8.03 37.81 -14.79
N GLY A 203 8.89 36.86 -14.46
CA GLY A 203 10.14 36.58 -15.21
C GLY A 203 11.24 37.62 -15.02
N ALA A 204 11.13 38.54 -14.07
CA ALA A 204 12.10 39.60 -13.81
C ALA A 204 13.47 39.04 -13.42
N GLY A 205 14.53 39.66 -13.95
CA GLY A 205 15.91 39.26 -13.61
C GLY A 205 16.33 37.88 -14.12
N GLY A 206 15.56 37.27 -15.01
CA GLY A 206 15.84 35.92 -15.54
C GLY A 206 15.25 34.79 -14.68
N ASP A 207 14.61 35.09 -13.57
CA ASP A 207 13.94 34.10 -12.72
C ASP A 207 12.69 33.55 -13.39
N LYS A 208 12.61 32.20 -13.48
CA LYS A 208 11.45 31.51 -14.03
C LYS A 208 10.33 31.47 -12.99
N THR A 209 9.50 32.54 -12.94
CA THR A 209 8.41 32.65 -12.00
C THR A 209 7.46 31.47 -12.13
N PHE A 210 7.16 30.82 -10.98
CA PHE A 210 6.20 29.72 -10.89
C PHE A 210 4.77 30.26 -10.92
N LEU A 211 3.98 29.83 -11.91
CA LEU A 211 2.63 30.32 -12.15
C LEU A 211 1.53 29.34 -11.69
N ALA A 212 1.69 28.07 -12.00
CA ALA A 212 0.75 27.00 -11.64
C ALA A 212 1.40 25.63 -11.78
N LYS A 213 0.71 24.59 -11.30
CA LYS A 213 1.12 23.19 -11.45
C LYS A 213 0.00 22.38 -12.12
N VAL A 214 0.32 21.59 -13.13
CA VAL A 214 -0.62 20.66 -13.76
C VAL A 214 -0.21 19.25 -13.40
N LEU A 215 -1.18 18.49 -12.86
CA LEU A 215 -1.00 17.11 -12.40
C LEU A 215 -1.90 16.17 -13.19
N LYS A 216 -1.31 15.11 -13.72
CA LYS A 216 -2.04 13.97 -14.29
C LYS A 216 -1.95 12.82 -13.30
N TYR A 217 -3.08 12.42 -12.74
CA TYR A 217 -3.18 11.35 -11.76
C TYR A 217 -4.33 10.37 -12.02
N ASP A 218 -4.72 10.24 -13.29
CA ASP A 218 -5.44 9.09 -13.82
C ASP A 218 -4.63 8.53 -15.01
N PRO A 219 -4.09 7.30 -14.84
CA PRO A 219 -4.01 6.52 -13.60
C PRO A 219 -3.17 7.20 -12.52
N ILE A 220 -3.12 6.65 -11.28
CA ILE A 220 -2.30 7.18 -10.19
C ILE A 220 -1.19 6.18 -9.82
N TYR A 221 -0.04 6.68 -9.43
CA TYR A 221 1.05 5.89 -8.87
C TYR A 221 0.98 5.83 -7.35
N VAL A 222 1.49 4.74 -6.80
CA VAL A 222 1.79 4.61 -5.39
C VAL A 222 3.24 4.14 -5.25
N TYR A 223 4.04 4.88 -4.51
CA TYR A 223 5.41 4.53 -4.18
C TYR A 223 5.47 4.01 -2.76
N PHE A 224 6.19 2.93 -2.56
CA PHE A 224 6.40 2.32 -1.26
C PHE A 224 7.75 1.60 -1.23
N ASN A 225 8.29 1.43 -0.02
CA ASN A 225 9.58 0.81 0.19
C ASN A 225 9.43 -0.62 0.68
N ILE A 226 10.19 -1.53 0.10
CA ILE A 226 10.27 -2.94 0.49
C ILE A 226 11.62 -3.18 1.14
N ASP A 227 11.64 -3.75 2.34
CA ASP A 227 12.85 -4.16 3.04
C ASP A 227 13.52 -5.37 2.36
N GLU A 228 14.82 -5.56 2.62
CA GLU A 228 15.63 -6.63 2.02
C GLU A 228 15.05 -8.03 2.28
N ARG A 229 14.58 -8.30 3.50
CA ARG A 229 13.99 -9.58 3.89
C ARG A 229 12.76 -9.90 3.05
N SER A 230 11.84 -8.95 2.94
CA SER A 230 10.62 -9.07 2.13
C SER A 230 10.96 -9.25 0.65
N MET A 231 11.93 -8.51 0.13
CA MET A 231 12.42 -8.62 -1.24
C MET A 231 12.97 -10.03 -1.51
N LEU A 232 13.80 -10.58 -0.61
CA LEU A 232 14.33 -11.94 -0.75
C LEU A 232 13.24 -13.01 -0.63
N MET A 233 12.22 -12.79 0.23
CA MET A 233 11.05 -13.68 0.30
C MET A 233 10.29 -13.71 -1.03
N PHE A 234 10.02 -12.55 -1.65
CA PHE A 234 9.40 -12.48 -2.98
C PHE A 234 10.23 -13.19 -4.04
N LYS A 235 11.55 -12.97 -4.08
CA LYS A 235 12.44 -13.64 -5.04
C LYS A 235 12.43 -15.16 -4.88
N ARG A 236 12.46 -15.68 -3.65
CA ARG A 236 12.41 -17.11 -3.36
C ARG A 236 11.06 -17.72 -3.78
N TYR A 237 9.97 -17.07 -3.42
CA TYR A 237 8.62 -17.52 -3.79
C TYR A 237 8.42 -17.55 -5.30
N ARG A 238 8.86 -16.52 -6.02
CA ARG A 238 8.80 -16.49 -7.49
C ARG A 238 9.61 -17.58 -8.15
N ARG A 239 10.77 -17.95 -7.59
CA ARG A 239 11.57 -19.10 -8.08
C ARG A 239 10.79 -20.41 -8.03
N THR A 240 10.05 -20.62 -6.94
CA THR A 240 9.19 -21.82 -6.77
C THR A 240 7.97 -21.78 -7.69
N MET A 241 7.51 -20.60 -8.10
CA MET A 241 6.33 -20.43 -8.98
C MET A 241 6.69 -20.35 -10.47
N ASN A 242 7.93 -20.01 -10.85
CA ASN A 242 8.38 -20.00 -12.25
C ASN A 242 8.33 -21.38 -12.90
N GLU A 243 8.33 -22.46 -12.13
CA GLU A 243 8.02 -23.80 -12.60
C GLU A 243 6.56 -23.96 -13.05
N GLN A 244 5.68 -22.96 -12.83
CA GLN A 244 4.23 -22.99 -13.10
C GLN A 244 3.72 -21.86 -14.02
N ASN A 245 4.55 -21.31 -14.94
CA ASN A 245 4.11 -20.38 -16.01
C ASN A 245 3.35 -19.10 -15.57
N ILE A 246 3.65 -18.49 -14.43
CA ILE A 246 3.10 -17.17 -14.08
C ILE A 246 4.03 -16.09 -14.66
N SER A 247 3.52 -15.33 -15.64
CA SER A 247 4.19 -14.16 -16.23
C SER A 247 4.76 -13.23 -15.14
N SER A 248 6.08 -13.01 -15.19
CA SER A 248 6.89 -12.42 -14.11
C SER A 248 6.71 -10.92 -13.89
N ASP A 249 5.99 -10.22 -14.75
CA ASP A 249 6.08 -8.75 -14.84
C ASP A 249 4.93 -7.97 -14.20
N LYS A 250 3.89 -8.66 -13.74
CA LYS A 250 2.73 -8.00 -13.14
C LYS A 250 2.47 -8.53 -11.73
N ILE A 251 3.04 -7.90 -10.73
CA ILE A 251 2.78 -8.24 -9.33
C ILE A 251 1.47 -7.56 -8.92
N PRO A 252 0.44 -8.32 -8.51
CA PRO A 252 -0.78 -7.71 -7.97
C PRO A 252 -0.47 -6.97 -6.67
N VAL A 253 -0.96 -5.75 -6.56
CA VAL A 253 -0.81 -4.90 -5.39
C VAL A 253 -2.20 -4.42 -4.98
N GLU A 254 -2.52 -4.55 -3.72
CA GLU A 254 -3.77 -4.06 -3.17
C GLU A 254 -3.51 -2.89 -2.23
N MET A 255 -4.34 -1.86 -2.29
CA MET A 255 -4.21 -0.64 -1.52
C MET A 255 -5.51 -0.32 -0.78
N GLY A 256 -5.36 0.21 0.43
CA GLY A 256 -6.40 0.83 1.23
C GLY A 256 -5.93 2.18 1.77
N LEU A 257 -6.82 3.14 1.84
CA LEU A 257 -6.59 4.45 2.45
C LEU A 257 -6.96 4.42 3.94
N GLU A 258 -6.71 5.52 4.62
CA GLU A 258 -7.21 5.73 5.99
C GLU A 258 -8.74 5.72 5.99
N GLY A 259 -9.34 5.01 6.94
CA GLY A 259 -10.79 4.82 7.02
C GLY A 259 -11.37 3.71 6.14
N ASP A 260 -10.64 3.19 5.15
CA ASP A 260 -11.12 2.07 4.35
C ASP A 260 -11.17 0.77 5.15
N THR A 261 -12.26 0.04 5.00
CA THR A 261 -12.35 -1.35 5.47
C THR A 261 -11.62 -2.26 4.49
N GLY A 262 -10.41 -2.74 4.86
CA GLY A 262 -9.61 -3.63 4.02
C GLY A 262 -8.76 -2.89 2.97
N TYR A 263 -8.73 -3.44 1.73
CA TYR A 263 -7.89 -2.99 0.61
C TYR A 263 -8.70 -2.97 -0.68
N PRO A 264 -9.59 -1.97 -0.86
CA PRO A 264 -10.54 -1.96 -1.97
C PRO A 264 -9.90 -1.68 -3.34
N TYR A 265 -8.75 -1.00 -3.38
CA TYR A 265 -8.10 -0.64 -4.64
C TYR A 265 -7.15 -1.73 -5.08
N LYS A 266 -7.30 -2.17 -6.33
CA LYS A 266 -6.44 -3.18 -6.96
C LYS A 266 -5.58 -2.54 -8.03
N GLY A 267 -4.29 -2.79 -7.97
CA GLY A 267 -3.29 -2.25 -8.88
C GLY A 267 -2.23 -3.28 -9.25
N ILE A 268 -1.25 -2.83 -10.00
CA ILE A 268 -0.17 -3.69 -10.52
C ILE A 268 1.15 -2.99 -10.25
N GLY A 269 2.11 -3.71 -9.65
CA GLY A 269 3.50 -3.27 -9.55
C GLY A 269 4.10 -3.19 -10.95
N ASN A 270 4.60 -2.01 -11.32
CA ASN A 270 5.12 -1.75 -12.67
C ASN A 270 6.55 -1.22 -12.70
N TYR A 271 7.12 -0.94 -11.54
CA TYR A 271 8.50 -0.48 -11.41
C TYR A 271 9.09 -0.87 -10.06
N LYS A 272 10.34 -1.20 -10.05
CA LYS A 272 11.17 -1.33 -8.85
C LYS A 272 12.53 -0.70 -9.13
N GLN A 273 13.11 -0.09 -8.13
CA GLN A 273 14.46 0.47 -8.21
C GLN A 273 15.50 -0.62 -8.49
N ASN A 274 16.60 -0.27 -9.15
CA ASN A 274 17.65 -1.23 -9.52
C ASN A 274 18.56 -1.59 -8.34
N GLU A 275 18.74 -0.65 -7.42
CA GLU A 275 19.65 -0.72 -6.28
C GLU A 275 18.89 -0.43 -4.99
N MET A 276 19.28 -1.13 -3.91
CA MET A 276 18.75 -0.86 -2.58
C MET A 276 19.43 0.39 -2.01
N ASP A 277 18.65 1.22 -1.35
CA ASP A 277 19.17 2.30 -0.52
C ASP A 277 19.91 1.69 0.67
N ARG A 278 21.23 1.91 0.73
CA ARG A 278 22.09 1.35 1.78
C ARG A 278 21.87 1.99 3.14
N SER A 279 21.35 3.21 3.19
CA SER A 279 21.08 3.93 4.43
C SER A 279 19.85 3.40 5.16
N THR A 280 18.83 2.97 4.41
CA THR A 280 17.56 2.48 4.92
C THR A 280 17.39 0.96 4.80
N GLY A 281 18.23 0.29 3.99
CA GLY A 281 18.08 -1.15 3.68
C GLY A 281 16.80 -1.46 2.90
N THR A 282 16.28 -0.50 2.14
CA THR A 282 15.01 -0.64 1.41
C THR A 282 15.17 -0.46 -0.09
N LEU A 283 14.19 -0.97 -0.82
CA LEU A 283 14.05 -0.83 -2.26
C LEU A 283 12.74 -0.13 -2.57
N GLU A 284 12.80 0.96 -3.31
CA GLU A 284 11.60 1.65 -3.77
C GLU A 284 10.89 0.86 -4.87
N VAL A 285 9.59 0.72 -4.72
CA VAL A 285 8.68 0.05 -5.66
C VAL A 285 7.51 0.96 -5.98
N ARG A 286 7.05 0.90 -7.23
CA ARG A 286 5.89 1.64 -7.69
C ARG A 286 4.82 0.69 -8.20
N ALA A 287 3.59 0.95 -7.81
CA ALA A 287 2.40 0.33 -8.37
C ALA A 287 1.52 1.38 -9.05
N ILE A 288 0.76 0.94 -10.06
CA ILE A 288 -0.19 1.75 -10.80
C ILE A 288 -1.61 1.32 -10.48
N PHE A 289 -2.49 2.30 -10.24
CA PHE A 289 -3.90 2.10 -9.93
C PHE A 289 -4.77 2.92 -10.87
N ASN A 290 -5.92 2.38 -11.26
CA ASN A 290 -6.93 3.12 -12.00
C ASN A 290 -7.57 4.18 -11.09
N ASN A 291 -7.81 5.38 -11.62
CA ASN A 291 -8.36 6.51 -10.89
C ASN A 291 -9.33 7.35 -11.74
N ALA A 292 -10.11 6.69 -12.60
CA ALA A 292 -11.01 7.37 -13.54
C ALA A 292 -12.01 8.32 -12.87
N ASN A 293 -12.39 8.05 -11.62
CA ASN A 293 -13.25 8.93 -10.82
C ASN A 293 -12.50 10.07 -10.11
N MET A 294 -11.17 10.18 -10.27
CA MET A 294 -10.33 11.21 -9.64
C MET A 294 -10.41 11.27 -8.12
N PHE A 295 -10.88 10.20 -7.46
CA PHE A 295 -11.01 10.14 -6.00
C PHE A 295 -9.65 10.13 -5.30
N LEU A 296 -8.71 9.38 -5.86
CA LEU A 296 -7.35 9.31 -5.34
C LEU A 296 -6.58 10.56 -5.78
N ILE A 297 -6.14 11.36 -4.82
CA ILE A 297 -5.30 12.53 -5.07
C ILE A 297 -3.84 12.23 -4.72
N PRO A 298 -2.86 12.87 -5.37
CA PRO A 298 -1.45 12.74 -5.01
C PRO A 298 -1.17 13.23 -3.58
N GLY A 299 -0.32 12.50 -2.86
CA GLY A 299 0.08 12.83 -1.49
C GLY A 299 -0.70 12.08 -0.39
N LEU A 300 -1.70 11.27 -0.73
CA LEU A 300 -2.41 10.46 0.25
C LEU A 300 -1.52 9.35 0.79
N PHE A 301 -1.58 9.12 2.09
CA PHE A 301 -1.00 7.95 2.73
C PHE A 301 -1.79 6.69 2.32
N ALA A 302 -1.06 5.64 1.96
CA ALA A 302 -1.63 4.40 1.47
C ALA A 302 -1.09 3.20 2.26
N ARG A 303 -2.01 2.36 2.73
CA ARG A 303 -1.70 1.01 3.23
C ARG A 303 -1.66 0.07 2.04
N ILE A 304 -0.62 -0.72 1.93
CA ILE A 304 -0.37 -1.59 0.78
C ILE A 304 -0.22 -3.02 1.27
N ARG A 305 -0.77 -3.96 0.52
CA ARG A 305 -0.48 -5.37 0.72
C ARG A 305 -0.19 -6.07 -0.60
N ILE A 306 0.76 -6.99 -0.54
CA ILE A 306 1.19 -7.78 -1.69
C ILE A 306 1.06 -9.25 -1.35
N PRO A 307 0.36 -10.06 -2.16
CA PRO A 307 0.29 -11.49 -1.94
C PRO A 307 1.67 -12.11 -2.20
N HIS A 308 2.14 -12.95 -1.28
CA HIS A 308 3.45 -13.58 -1.41
C HIS A 308 3.41 -15.11 -1.36
N ARG A 309 2.36 -15.71 -0.79
CA ARG A 309 2.18 -17.16 -0.71
C ARG A 309 0.72 -17.54 -0.62
N VAL A 310 0.35 -18.63 -1.28
CA VAL A 310 -0.95 -19.28 -1.12
C VAL A 310 -0.76 -20.58 -0.36
N ASP A 311 -1.35 -20.71 0.81
CA ASP A 311 -1.44 -21.96 1.55
C ASP A 311 -2.69 -22.69 1.03
N ARG A 312 -2.48 -23.66 0.12
CA ARG A 312 -3.57 -24.45 -0.44
C ARG A 312 -4.10 -25.46 0.56
N ASN A 313 -5.42 -25.68 0.57
CA ASN A 313 -6.10 -26.62 1.48
C ASN A 313 -5.71 -26.39 2.95
N ALA A 314 -5.57 -25.13 3.36
CA ALA A 314 -5.26 -24.79 4.75
C ALA A 314 -6.41 -25.20 5.68
N LEU A 315 -6.08 -25.78 6.83
CA LEU A 315 -7.07 -26.12 7.87
C LEU A 315 -7.29 -24.89 8.75
N LEU A 316 -8.52 -24.42 8.82
CA LEU A 316 -8.91 -23.26 9.62
C LEU A 316 -9.84 -23.70 10.75
N VAL A 317 -9.60 -23.12 11.93
CA VAL A 317 -10.45 -23.32 13.11
C VAL A 317 -10.85 -21.95 13.67
N PRO A 318 -12.02 -21.84 14.32
CA PRO A 318 -12.39 -20.60 14.98
C PRO A 318 -11.34 -20.19 16.01
N GLU A 319 -10.97 -18.91 16.08
CA GLU A 319 -9.93 -18.43 17.00
C GLU A 319 -10.26 -18.73 18.47
N TYR A 320 -11.54 -18.70 18.85
CA TYR A 320 -11.99 -18.96 20.20
C TYR A 320 -11.91 -20.45 20.62
N ALA A 321 -11.74 -21.38 19.66
CA ALA A 321 -11.48 -22.80 19.97
C ALA A 321 -10.02 -23.06 20.40
N LEU A 322 -9.13 -22.09 20.16
CA LEU A 322 -7.72 -22.18 20.56
C LEU A 322 -7.56 -21.79 22.03
N SER A 323 -6.89 -22.67 22.76
CA SER A 323 -6.43 -22.41 24.13
C SER A 323 -4.90 -22.29 24.17
N ALA A 324 -4.37 -21.72 25.25
CA ALA A 324 -2.94 -21.58 25.44
C ALA A 324 -2.57 -21.98 26.88
N ASP A 325 -1.43 -22.68 27.02
CA ASP A 325 -0.79 -22.98 28.30
C ASP A 325 0.72 -22.68 28.22
N GLN A 326 1.47 -23.05 29.25
CA GLN A 326 2.92 -22.85 29.29
C GLN A 326 3.68 -23.58 28.16
N ARG A 327 3.11 -24.63 27.58
CA ARG A 327 3.68 -25.41 26.46
C ARG A 327 3.35 -24.80 25.10
N GLY A 328 2.44 -23.82 25.04
CA GLY A 328 2.04 -23.14 23.82
C GLY A 328 0.55 -23.23 23.52
N LYS A 329 0.18 -22.98 22.26
CA LYS A 329 -1.21 -23.06 21.80
C LYS A 329 -1.61 -24.52 21.55
N TYR A 330 -2.83 -24.87 21.98
CA TYR A 330 -3.39 -26.19 21.78
C TYR A 330 -4.87 -26.14 21.40
N LEU A 331 -5.33 -27.21 20.78
CA LEU A 331 -6.75 -27.49 20.54
C LEU A 331 -7.20 -28.69 21.34
N ILE A 332 -8.46 -28.70 21.69
CA ILE A 332 -9.11 -29.84 22.34
C ILE A 332 -9.84 -30.62 21.24
N VAL A 333 -9.39 -31.85 21.01
CA VAL A 333 -9.90 -32.75 19.96
C VAL A 333 -10.65 -33.88 20.59
N VAL A 334 -11.69 -34.39 19.93
CA VAL A 334 -12.43 -35.58 20.33
C VAL A 334 -12.06 -36.71 19.36
N ASN A 335 -11.55 -37.83 19.92
CA ASN A 335 -11.18 -38.99 19.12
C ASN A 335 -12.38 -39.88 18.76
N SER A 336 -12.14 -40.97 18.04
CA SER A 336 -13.18 -41.96 17.63
C SER A 336 -13.94 -42.60 18.81
N ASP A 337 -13.34 -42.65 19.99
CA ASP A 337 -13.93 -43.26 21.21
C ASP A 337 -14.66 -42.21 22.08
N ASN A 338 -14.87 -41.02 21.54
CA ASN A 338 -15.43 -39.84 22.21
C ASN A 338 -14.60 -39.38 23.44
N VAL A 339 -13.29 -39.63 23.42
CA VAL A 339 -12.37 -39.20 24.48
C VAL A 339 -11.68 -37.92 24.09
N VAL A 340 -11.56 -37.01 25.04
CA VAL A 340 -10.90 -35.68 24.87
C VAL A 340 -9.39 -35.84 24.86
N GLU A 341 -8.77 -35.23 23.87
CA GLU A 341 -7.31 -35.12 23.73
C GLU A 341 -6.87 -33.63 23.61
N TYR A 342 -5.86 -33.25 24.38
CA TYR A 342 -5.19 -31.95 24.20
C TYR A 342 -4.06 -32.10 23.19
N ARG A 343 -4.15 -31.32 22.13
CA ARG A 343 -3.16 -31.42 21.04
C ARG A 343 -2.50 -30.11 20.76
N THR A 344 -1.20 -30.01 21.03
CA THR A 344 -0.39 -28.83 20.72
C THR A 344 -0.40 -28.57 19.21
N VAL A 345 -0.63 -27.30 18.82
CA VAL A 345 -0.74 -26.91 17.43
C VAL A 345 0.23 -25.78 17.07
N LYS A 346 0.71 -25.80 15.82
CA LYS A 346 1.40 -24.65 15.24
C LYS A 346 0.39 -23.82 14.45
N THR A 347 0.17 -22.58 14.88
CA THR A 347 -0.79 -21.67 14.27
C THR A 347 -0.15 -20.85 13.14
N GLY A 348 -0.98 -20.42 12.19
CA GLY A 348 -0.67 -19.47 11.13
C GLY A 348 -1.39 -18.14 11.35
N ILE A 349 -1.73 -17.47 10.24
CA ILE A 349 -2.44 -16.20 10.22
C ILE A 349 -3.91 -16.36 10.62
N LEU A 350 -4.51 -15.27 11.07
CA LEU A 350 -5.94 -15.16 11.31
C LEU A 350 -6.62 -14.60 10.05
N VAL A 351 -7.67 -15.26 9.58
CA VAL A 351 -8.45 -14.86 8.39
C VAL A 351 -9.93 -15.01 8.72
N ASP A 352 -10.70 -13.96 8.57
CA ASP A 352 -12.16 -13.95 8.79
C ASP A 352 -12.57 -14.56 10.15
N GLY A 353 -11.80 -14.27 11.23
CA GLY A 353 -12.05 -14.82 12.58
C GLY A 353 -11.63 -16.28 12.77
N MET A 354 -11.05 -16.91 11.76
CA MET A 354 -10.55 -18.28 11.81
C MET A 354 -9.02 -18.30 11.75
N ARG A 355 -8.40 -19.15 12.59
CA ARG A 355 -6.96 -19.35 12.66
C ARG A 355 -6.53 -20.49 11.74
N VAL A 356 -5.56 -20.25 10.89
CA VAL A 356 -4.89 -21.30 10.14
C VAL A 356 -4.08 -22.19 11.08
N ILE A 357 -4.22 -23.51 10.96
CA ILE A 357 -3.43 -24.48 11.71
C ILE A 357 -2.44 -25.15 10.76
N LYS A 358 -1.15 -24.91 10.98
CA LYS A 358 -0.06 -25.44 10.14
C LYS A 358 0.31 -26.87 10.49
N LYS A 359 0.21 -27.26 11.77
CA LYS A 359 0.54 -28.61 12.27
C LYS A 359 -0.29 -28.89 13.54
N GLY A 360 -0.59 -30.17 13.78
CA GLY A 360 -1.20 -30.64 15.03
C GLY A 360 -2.61 -31.19 14.89
N ILE A 361 -3.30 -30.94 13.76
CA ILE A 361 -4.62 -31.53 13.45
C ILE A 361 -4.63 -32.11 12.04
N LYS A 362 -5.59 -32.99 11.79
CA LYS A 362 -5.87 -33.59 10.49
C LYS A 362 -7.24 -33.14 9.98
N GLN A 363 -7.46 -33.26 8.68
CA GLN A 363 -8.77 -33.06 8.08
C GLN A 363 -9.79 -34.03 8.67
N GLY A 364 -11.00 -33.54 9.00
CA GLY A 364 -12.11 -34.36 9.46
C GLY A 364 -12.11 -34.66 10.95
N GLU A 365 -11.09 -34.29 11.72
CA GLU A 365 -11.09 -34.44 13.20
C GLU A 365 -12.11 -33.48 13.84
N TRP A 366 -12.73 -33.94 14.94
CA TRP A 366 -13.64 -33.13 15.70
C TRP A 366 -12.91 -32.28 16.72
N ILE A 367 -13.13 -30.95 16.65
CA ILE A 367 -12.52 -29.96 17.55
C ILE A 367 -13.63 -29.40 18.42
N ILE A 368 -13.41 -29.33 19.72
CA ILE A 368 -14.37 -28.73 20.66
C ILE A 368 -14.33 -27.21 20.46
N VAL A 369 -15.48 -26.63 20.13
CA VAL A 369 -15.68 -25.20 19.92
C VAL A 369 -16.43 -24.54 21.07
N GLU A 370 -17.26 -25.31 21.82
CA GLU A 370 -17.99 -24.82 22.97
C GLU A 370 -18.02 -25.89 24.09
N GLY A 371 -17.94 -25.44 25.35
CA GLY A 371 -17.84 -26.36 26.49
C GLY A 371 -16.41 -26.74 26.89
N LEU A 372 -15.40 -25.97 26.44
CA LEU A 372 -13.96 -26.17 26.68
C LEU A 372 -13.63 -26.42 28.17
N LEU A 373 -14.29 -25.73 29.11
CA LEU A 373 -14.05 -25.86 30.55
C LEU A 373 -14.49 -27.21 31.12
N ARG A 374 -15.39 -27.93 30.44
CA ARG A 374 -15.90 -29.25 30.84
C ARG A 374 -15.09 -30.39 30.21
N ALA A 375 -14.28 -30.11 29.21
CA ALA A 375 -13.51 -31.07 28.43
C ALA A 375 -12.14 -31.28 29.05
N ARG A 376 -11.97 -32.24 29.97
CA ARG A 376 -10.66 -32.58 30.54
C ARG A 376 -10.01 -33.71 29.75
N PRO A 377 -8.69 -33.75 29.59
CA PRO A 377 -8.00 -34.82 28.90
C PRO A 377 -8.33 -36.21 29.48
N GLY A 378 -8.56 -37.17 28.59
CA GLY A 378 -8.89 -38.55 28.96
C GLY A 378 -10.34 -38.79 29.39
N VAL A 379 -11.18 -37.77 29.46
CA VAL A 379 -12.60 -37.90 29.83
C VAL A 379 -13.45 -38.15 28.59
N LYS A 380 -14.43 -39.04 28.67
CA LYS A 380 -15.46 -39.22 27.64
C LYS A 380 -16.42 -38.04 27.63
N VAL A 381 -16.77 -37.57 26.44
CA VAL A 381 -17.75 -36.50 26.21
C VAL A 381 -18.84 -36.96 25.24
N ASN A 382 -19.94 -36.25 25.21
CA ASN A 382 -21.00 -36.46 24.21
C ASN A 382 -20.88 -35.34 23.15
N PRO A 383 -20.28 -35.61 21.96
CA PRO A 383 -20.07 -34.59 20.92
C PRO A 383 -21.39 -34.26 20.23
N SER A 384 -21.77 -32.98 20.23
CA SER A 384 -22.88 -32.44 19.46
C SER A 384 -22.28 -31.65 18.26
N PRO A 385 -22.44 -32.12 17.03
CA PRO A 385 -21.91 -31.41 15.85
C PRO A 385 -22.56 -30.04 15.68
N GLU A 386 -21.74 -29.03 15.45
CA GLU A 386 -22.17 -27.66 15.09
C GLU A 386 -21.72 -27.34 13.69
N ASP A 387 -22.61 -26.76 12.87
CA ASP A 387 -22.25 -26.37 11.50
C ASP A 387 -21.32 -25.14 11.51
N THR A 388 -20.14 -25.31 10.99
CA THR A 388 -19.09 -24.29 10.95
C THR A 388 -19.50 -23.05 10.13
N GLN A 389 -20.54 -23.15 9.29
CA GLN A 389 -21.06 -22.02 8.53
C GLN A 389 -21.90 -21.06 9.41
N ILE A 390 -22.56 -21.57 10.44
CA ILE A 390 -23.31 -20.75 11.42
C ILE A 390 -22.36 -19.87 12.24
N LEU A 391 -21.16 -20.37 12.53
CA LEU A 391 -20.13 -19.67 13.31
C LEU A 391 -19.57 -18.42 12.61
N LYS A 392 -19.63 -18.35 11.27
CA LYS A 392 -19.28 -17.14 10.52
C LYS A 392 -20.30 -16.00 10.71
N ASN A 393 -21.56 -16.32 10.84
CA ASN A 393 -22.64 -15.32 10.88
C ASN A 393 -22.84 -14.71 12.27
N GLN A 394 -22.56 -15.45 13.33
CA GLN A 394 -22.73 -14.96 14.72
C GLN A 394 -21.74 -13.84 15.09
N LYS A 395 -20.54 -13.82 14.52
CA LYS A 395 -19.56 -12.75 14.80
C LYS A 395 -19.85 -11.46 14.03
N ASN A 396 -20.41 -11.56 12.83
CA ASN A 396 -20.83 -10.39 12.05
C ASN A 396 -22.02 -9.65 12.68
N SER A 397 -22.87 -10.33 13.45
CA SER A 397 -23.94 -9.69 14.22
C SER A 397 -23.40 -9.00 15.49
N GLN A 398 -22.49 -9.63 16.23
CA GLN A 398 -21.92 -9.03 17.44
C GLN A 398 -20.99 -7.83 17.17
N GLU A 399 -20.31 -7.78 16.02
CA GLU A 399 -19.55 -6.60 15.59
C GLU A 399 -20.47 -5.45 15.14
N ARG A 400 -21.60 -5.75 14.51
CA ARG A 400 -22.62 -4.74 14.15
C ARG A 400 -23.27 -4.10 15.38
N ASP A 401 -23.55 -4.88 16.40
CA ASP A 401 -24.16 -4.40 17.66
C ASP A 401 -23.18 -3.56 18.51
N ARG A 402 -21.87 -3.77 18.38
CA ARG A 402 -20.85 -2.95 19.04
C ARG A 402 -20.57 -1.61 18.35
N VAL A 403 -20.79 -1.52 17.04
CA VAL A 403 -20.58 -0.28 16.26
C VAL A 403 -21.88 0.57 16.26
N GLY A 404 -23.06 -0.04 16.44
CA GLY A 404 -24.35 0.66 16.51
C GLY A 404 -24.72 1.25 17.86
N GLY A 405 -23.90 1.06 18.90
CA GLY A 405 -24.14 1.54 20.28
C GLY A 405 -23.42 2.81 20.70
N GLN A 406 -22.77 3.51 19.76
CA GLN A 406 -22.16 4.84 19.99
C GLN A 406 -22.68 5.82 18.95
N SER A 407 -23.91 6.25 19.11
CA SER A 407 -24.48 7.45 18.48
C SER A 407 -25.15 8.29 19.55
#